data_332252833ae8ffbc2dbce8959e507d97
#
_entry.id   332252833ae8ffbc2dbce8959e507d97
#
_cell.length_a   1.000
_cell.length_b   1.000
_cell.length_c   1.000
_cell.angle_alpha   90.00
_cell.angle_beta   90.00
_cell.angle_gamma   90.00
#
_symmetry.space_group_name_H-M   'P 1'
#
loop_
_entity.id
_entity.type
_entity.pdbx_description
1 polymer ?
#
loop_
_entity_poly.entity_id
_entity_poly.type
_entity_poly.pdbx_seq_one_letter_code
_entity_poly.pdbx_strand_id
1 'polypeptide(L)'
;MGNKNLQITNHDFLIYRDSNNDIKVNVMLINNDIWLTQNLIAELFGVGRSTITEHINNILNSGELDENNTVGKTDVDNSKKPVKIYNLDMIIAVGYRVNSKKATNFRIWATKILKEYMIKGVVMDDERLKNPNYIFGEDYFEETLERIRNIRSSKRRFYQKITDIYSSCSVDYDKDSEITKELAYKEYDKFKVKQDKLYKSDFDNFLNETRMIENGSDK
;
A
#
# COMPACT_ATOMS: atom_id res chain seq x y z
N MET A 1 -25.29 16.82 -10.76
CA MET A 1 -24.96 15.65 -9.92
C MET A 1 -24.54 14.53 -10.88
N GLY A 2 -23.24 14.36 -11.09
CA GLY A 2 -22.72 13.41 -12.08
C GLY A 2 -22.73 11.99 -11.51
N ASN A 3 -23.39 11.06 -12.20
CA ASN A 3 -23.21 9.63 -12.01
C ASN A 3 -21.75 9.31 -12.27
N LYS A 4 -20.95 9.15 -11.21
CA LYS A 4 -19.67 8.46 -11.31
C LYS A 4 -19.99 6.99 -11.57
N ASN A 5 -19.69 6.50 -12.77
CA ASN A 5 -19.66 5.08 -13.08
C ASN A 5 -18.68 4.40 -12.10
N LEU A 6 -19.24 3.82 -11.04
CA LEU A 6 -18.53 2.98 -10.11
C LEU A 6 -18.19 1.69 -10.86
N GLN A 7 -16.94 1.51 -11.24
CA GLN A 7 -16.47 0.20 -11.71
C GLN A 7 -16.43 -0.72 -10.49
N ILE A 8 -17.51 -1.50 -10.33
CA ILE A 8 -17.57 -2.55 -9.32
C ILE A 8 -16.88 -3.77 -9.91
N THR A 9 -15.65 -3.98 -9.51
CA THR A 9 -14.94 -5.21 -9.81
C THR A 9 -15.01 -6.10 -8.56
N ASN A 10 -15.73 -7.21 -8.67
CA ASN A 10 -15.77 -8.24 -7.65
C ASN A 10 -14.49 -9.07 -7.76
N HIS A 11 -13.60 -8.94 -6.80
CA HIS A 11 -12.38 -9.73 -6.71
C HIS A 11 -12.28 -10.47 -5.38
N ASP A 12 -11.86 -11.72 -5.45
CA ASP A 12 -11.42 -12.44 -4.24
C ASP A 12 -10.16 -11.78 -3.69
N PHE A 13 -10.34 -10.94 -2.68
CA PHE A 13 -9.25 -10.19 -2.06
C PHE A 13 -8.75 -10.90 -0.81
N LEU A 14 -7.44 -11.13 -0.77
CA LEU A 14 -6.78 -11.58 0.45
C LEU A 14 -6.68 -10.40 1.44
N ILE A 15 -7.56 -10.37 2.45
CA ILE A 15 -7.54 -9.31 3.45
C ILE A 15 -6.34 -9.50 4.38
N TYR A 16 -6.12 -10.72 4.89
CA TYR A 16 -4.95 -11.04 5.70
C TYR A 16 -4.65 -12.54 5.71
N ARG A 17 -3.40 -12.88 6.03
CA ARG A 17 -2.98 -14.27 6.25
C ARG A 17 -2.98 -14.59 7.74
N ASP A 18 -3.72 -15.62 8.12
CA ASP A 18 -3.61 -16.26 9.43
C ASP A 18 -2.61 -17.42 9.34
N SER A 19 -2.04 -17.84 10.48
CA SER A 19 -1.04 -18.90 10.57
C SER A 19 -1.46 -20.22 9.90
N ASN A 20 -2.75 -20.44 9.66
CA ASN A 20 -3.30 -21.67 9.11
C ASN A 20 -4.11 -21.51 7.81
N ASN A 21 -4.52 -20.30 7.41
CA ASN A 21 -5.34 -20.09 6.21
C ASN A 21 -5.24 -18.66 5.69
N ASP A 22 -5.28 -18.52 4.36
CA ASP A 22 -5.52 -17.25 3.68
C ASP A 22 -6.98 -16.83 3.88
N ILE A 23 -7.23 -15.70 4.51
CA ILE A 23 -8.58 -15.13 4.66
C ILE A 23 -8.89 -14.29 3.43
N LYS A 24 -9.59 -14.89 2.49
CA LYS A 24 -10.07 -14.26 1.27
C LYS A 24 -11.53 -13.87 1.44
N VAL A 25 -11.86 -12.65 1.04
CA VAL A 25 -13.22 -12.15 1.00
C VAL A 25 -13.43 -11.44 -0.31
N ASN A 26 -14.62 -11.60 -0.90
CA ASN A 26 -14.97 -10.90 -2.11
C ASN A 26 -15.21 -9.41 -1.76
N VAL A 27 -14.36 -8.53 -2.26
CA VAL A 27 -14.40 -7.10 -1.96
C VAL A 27 -14.82 -6.31 -3.20
N MET A 28 -15.44 -5.17 -2.95
CA MET A 28 -15.69 -4.15 -3.98
C MET A 28 -14.61 -3.07 -3.85
N LEU A 29 -13.98 -2.74 -4.97
CA LEU A 29 -13.00 -1.65 -5.04
C LEU A 29 -13.66 -0.41 -5.60
N ILE A 30 -13.65 0.68 -4.84
CA ILE A 30 -14.25 1.95 -5.22
C ILE A 30 -13.28 3.06 -4.83
N ASN A 31 -12.78 3.83 -5.81
CA ASN A 31 -11.84 4.94 -5.57
C ASN A 31 -10.59 4.54 -4.75
N ASN A 32 -9.96 3.43 -5.08
CA ASN A 32 -8.81 2.88 -4.35
C ASN A 32 -9.07 2.53 -2.88
N ASP A 33 -10.35 2.32 -2.52
CA ASP A 33 -10.75 1.88 -1.18
C ASP A 33 -11.53 0.57 -1.25
N ILE A 34 -11.49 -0.19 -0.15
CA ILE A 34 -12.13 -1.49 -0.01
C ILE A 34 -13.50 -1.30 0.62
N TRP A 35 -14.53 -1.85 -0.04
CA TRP A 35 -15.90 -1.78 0.44
C TRP A 35 -16.50 -3.17 0.59
N LEU A 36 -17.19 -3.42 1.69
CA LEU A 36 -17.90 -4.67 1.99
C LEU A 36 -19.37 -4.42 2.34
N THR A 37 -20.21 -5.40 2.02
CA THR A 37 -21.56 -5.46 2.56
C THR A 37 -21.56 -5.94 4.01
N GLN A 38 -22.65 -5.72 4.75
CA GLN A 38 -22.79 -6.26 6.12
C GLN A 38 -22.65 -7.78 6.18
N ASN A 39 -23.10 -8.50 5.14
CA ASN A 39 -22.98 -9.95 5.10
C ASN A 39 -21.53 -10.38 4.97
N LEU A 40 -20.75 -9.72 4.11
CA LEU A 40 -19.33 -10.00 3.93
C LEU A 40 -18.51 -9.64 5.17
N ILE A 41 -18.84 -8.55 5.87
CA ILE A 41 -18.24 -8.21 7.17
C ILE A 41 -18.56 -9.28 8.23
N ALA A 42 -19.79 -9.78 8.24
CA ALA A 42 -20.22 -10.86 9.15
C ALA A 42 -19.46 -12.16 8.89
N GLU A 43 -19.25 -12.51 7.62
CA GLU A 43 -18.45 -13.66 7.18
C GLU A 43 -16.97 -13.50 7.56
N LEU A 44 -16.39 -12.31 7.28
CA LEU A 44 -15.00 -11.96 7.61
C LEU A 44 -14.72 -12.19 9.09
N PHE A 45 -15.59 -11.70 9.96
CA PHE A 45 -15.41 -11.79 11.41
C PHE A 45 -16.07 -13.02 12.06
N GLY A 46 -16.82 -13.82 11.29
CA GLY A 46 -17.44 -15.06 11.77
C GLY A 46 -18.51 -14.83 12.84
N VAL A 47 -19.34 -13.80 12.65
CA VAL A 47 -20.45 -13.44 13.54
C VAL A 47 -21.75 -13.23 12.76
N GLY A 48 -22.87 -13.12 13.46
CA GLY A 48 -24.17 -12.85 12.83
C GLY A 48 -24.26 -11.43 12.25
N ARG A 49 -25.04 -11.26 11.17
CA ARG A 49 -25.31 -9.94 10.58
C ARG A 49 -25.92 -8.95 11.57
N SER A 50 -26.76 -9.41 12.49
CA SER A 50 -27.38 -8.57 13.55
C SER A 50 -26.32 -7.92 14.44
N THR A 51 -25.30 -8.68 14.84
CA THR A 51 -24.15 -8.18 15.63
C THR A 51 -23.39 -7.10 14.85
N ILE A 52 -23.14 -7.31 13.57
CA ILE A 52 -22.50 -6.29 12.72
C ILE A 52 -23.34 -5.03 12.64
N THR A 53 -24.67 -5.18 12.44
CA THR A 53 -25.60 -4.03 12.39
C THR A 53 -25.54 -3.22 13.68
N GLU A 54 -25.52 -3.89 14.84
CA GLU A 54 -25.43 -3.25 16.14
C GLU A 54 -24.12 -2.46 16.31
N HIS A 55 -22.99 -3.07 15.95
CA HIS A 55 -21.68 -2.39 16.02
C HIS A 55 -21.61 -1.18 15.08
N ILE A 56 -22.09 -1.30 13.84
CA ILE A 56 -22.12 -0.19 12.88
C ILE A 56 -22.97 0.96 13.44
N ASN A 57 -24.18 0.66 13.95
CA ASN A 57 -25.05 1.68 14.52
C ASN A 57 -24.38 2.38 15.73
N ASN A 58 -23.72 1.62 16.60
CA ASN A 58 -23.00 2.18 17.73
C ASN A 58 -21.84 3.08 17.32
N ILE A 59 -21.08 2.73 16.26
CA ILE A 59 -20.00 3.54 15.70
C ILE A 59 -20.54 4.86 15.15
N LEU A 60 -21.60 4.81 14.35
CA LEU A 60 -22.22 6.00 13.76
C LEU A 60 -22.88 6.89 14.82
N ASN A 61 -23.61 6.31 15.77
CA ASN A 61 -24.30 7.06 16.83
C ASN A 61 -23.31 7.70 17.82
N SER A 62 -22.13 7.12 18.04
CA SER A 62 -21.07 7.72 18.88
C SER A 62 -20.30 8.84 18.19
N GLY A 63 -20.50 9.03 16.87
CA GLY A 63 -19.74 10.00 16.09
C GLY A 63 -18.28 9.60 15.85
N GLU A 64 -17.91 8.34 16.06
CA GLU A 64 -16.58 7.83 15.78
C GLU A 64 -16.26 7.88 14.28
N LEU A 65 -17.25 7.57 13.44
CA LEU A 65 -17.17 7.69 11.99
C LEU A 65 -18.40 8.43 11.44
N ASP A 66 -18.18 9.20 10.36
CA ASP A 66 -19.25 9.91 9.66
C ASP A 66 -19.89 8.99 8.61
N GLU A 67 -21.23 8.88 8.65
CA GLU A 67 -22.00 8.07 7.69
C GLU A 67 -21.76 8.50 6.24
N ASN A 68 -21.60 9.79 5.97
CA ASN A 68 -21.41 10.31 4.61
C ASN A 68 -20.11 9.81 3.94
N ASN A 69 -19.09 9.53 4.75
CA ASN A 69 -17.79 9.11 4.25
C ASN A 69 -17.59 7.60 4.28
N THR A 70 -18.33 6.89 5.15
CA THR A 70 -18.07 5.48 5.45
C THR A 70 -19.16 4.53 4.98
N VAL A 71 -20.34 5.05 4.58
CA VAL A 71 -21.48 4.25 4.11
C VAL A 71 -21.84 4.62 2.69
N GLY A 72 -21.81 3.64 1.81
CA GLY A 72 -22.26 3.74 0.43
C GLY A 72 -23.51 2.91 0.16
N LYS A 73 -24.01 2.99 -1.06
CA LYS A 73 -25.07 2.13 -1.59
C LYS A 73 -24.65 1.62 -2.95
N THR A 74 -24.90 0.34 -3.20
CA THR A 74 -24.65 -0.30 -4.48
C THR A 74 -25.79 -1.19 -4.88
N ASP A 75 -26.03 -1.33 -6.18
CA ASP A 75 -26.93 -2.32 -6.72
C ASP A 75 -26.18 -3.64 -6.81
N VAL A 76 -26.74 -4.68 -6.21
CA VAL A 76 -26.21 -6.05 -6.27
C VAL A 76 -27.14 -6.88 -7.16
N ASP A 77 -26.57 -7.66 -8.07
CA ASP A 77 -27.30 -8.58 -8.92
C ASP A 77 -28.24 -9.43 -8.06
N ASN A 78 -29.52 -9.54 -8.48
CA ASN A 78 -30.61 -10.20 -7.78
C ASN A 78 -31.22 -9.46 -6.57
N SER A 79 -30.85 -8.21 -6.27
CA SER A 79 -31.51 -7.40 -5.25
C SER A 79 -32.39 -6.32 -5.89
N LYS A 80 -33.67 -6.28 -5.55
CA LYS A 80 -34.64 -5.23 -6.00
C LYS A 80 -34.36 -3.87 -5.30
N LYS A 81 -33.46 -3.83 -4.32
CA LYS A 81 -33.14 -2.62 -3.53
C LYS A 81 -31.61 -2.48 -3.40
N PRO A 82 -31.11 -1.26 -3.47
CA PRO A 82 -29.68 -1.02 -3.24
C PRO A 82 -29.26 -1.52 -1.85
N VAL A 83 -28.10 -2.16 -1.80
CA VAL A 83 -27.52 -2.72 -0.57
C VAL A 83 -26.53 -1.71 0.00
N LYS A 84 -26.53 -1.50 1.33
CA LYS A 84 -25.52 -0.68 2.00
C LYS A 84 -24.17 -1.39 1.98
N ILE A 85 -23.15 -0.63 1.66
CA ILE A 85 -21.73 -1.03 1.69
C ILE A 85 -20.98 -0.12 2.63
N TYR A 86 -19.87 -0.60 3.16
CA TYR A 86 -19.06 0.04 4.20
C TYR A 86 -17.61 0.01 3.80
N ASN A 87 -16.90 1.15 3.96
CA ASN A 87 -15.51 1.30 3.59
C ASN A 87 -14.56 0.60 4.59
N LEU A 88 -13.25 0.67 4.30
CA LEU A 88 -12.21 0.05 5.13
C LEU A 88 -12.21 0.58 6.57
N ASP A 89 -12.45 1.88 6.78
CA ASP A 89 -12.49 2.46 8.13
C ASP A 89 -13.57 1.81 8.99
N MET A 90 -14.78 1.64 8.43
CA MET A 90 -15.87 0.96 9.13
C MET A 90 -15.55 -0.51 9.40
N ILE A 91 -14.92 -1.21 8.44
CA ILE A 91 -14.52 -2.62 8.59
C ILE A 91 -13.51 -2.74 9.75
N ILE A 92 -12.54 -1.86 9.83
CA ILE A 92 -11.54 -1.83 10.91
C ILE A 92 -12.22 -1.54 12.25
N ALA A 93 -13.03 -0.50 12.34
CA ALA A 93 -13.73 -0.12 13.58
C ALA A 93 -14.62 -1.25 14.13
N VAL A 94 -15.35 -1.94 13.25
CA VAL A 94 -16.13 -3.14 13.60
C VAL A 94 -15.22 -4.27 14.06
N GLY A 95 -14.11 -4.53 13.35
CA GLY A 95 -13.16 -5.59 13.67
C GLY A 95 -12.51 -5.46 15.06
N TYR A 96 -12.36 -4.22 15.54
CA TYR A 96 -11.88 -3.97 16.90
C TYR A 96 -12.95 -4.17 17.99
N ARG A 97 -14.23 -4.11 17.65
CA ARG A 97 -15.36 -4.25 18.59
C ARG A 97 -15.93 -5.67 18.68
N VAL A 98 -15.86 -6.41 17.59
CA VAL A 98 -16.41 -7.78 17.52
C VAL A 98 -15.63 -8.74 18.41
N ASN A 99 -16.36 -9.52 19.20
CA ASN A 99 -15.76 -10.57 20.03
C ASN A 99 -15.87 -11.94 19.32
N SER A 100 -14.85 -12.26 18.52
CA SER A 100 -14.74 -13.57 17.85
C SER A 100 -13.28 -13.96 17.65
N LYS A 101 -13.01 -15.25 17.41
CA LYS A 101 -11.67 -15.75 17.11
C LYS A 101 -11.12 -15.11 15.80
N LYS A 102 -11.96 -15.00 14.76
CA LYS A 102 -11.57 -14.36 13.50
C LYS A 102 -11.23 -12.87 13.70
N ALA A 103 -12.03 -12.13 14.48
CA ALA A 103 -11.74 -10.74 14.80
C ALA A 103 -10.47 -10.59 15.65
N THR A 104 -10.18 -11.54 16.54
CA THR A 104 -8.92 -11.55 17.31
C THR A 104 -7.73 -11.76 16.40
N ASN A 105 -7.79 -12.69 15.44
CA ASN A 105 -6.74 -12.91 14.46
C ASN A 105 -6.51 -11.68 13.57
N PHE A 106 -7.59 -11.03 13.15
CA PHE A 106 -7.51 -9.76 12.40
C PHE A 106 -6.76 -8.68 13.21
N ARG A 107 -7.10 -8.50 14.50
CA ARG A 107 -6.41 -7.52 15.36
C ARG A 107 -4.94 -7.85 15.57
N ILE A 108 -4.58 -9.14 15.71
CA ILE A 108 -3.18 -9.58 15.81
C ILE A 108 -2.42 -9.21 14.54
N TRP A 109 -2.98 -9.51 13.38
CA TRP A 109 -2.40 -9.14 12.09
C TRP A 109 -2.26 -7.62 11.93
N ALA A 110 -3.32 -6.86 12.17
CA ALA A 110 -3.29 -5.41 12.05
C ALA A 110 -2.26 -4.76 13.00
N THR A 111 -2.17 -5.27 14.23
CA THR A 111 -1.18 -4.81 15.22
C THR A 111 0.24 -5.13 14.76
N LYS A 112 0.47 -6.30 14.13
CA LYS A 112 1.79 -6.66 13.57
C LYS A 112 2.22 -5.68 12.49
N ILE A 113 1.33 -5.36 11.54
CA ILE A 113 1.56 -4.40 10.45
C ILE A 113 1.87 -3.01 11.02
N LEU A 114 1.03 -2.51 11.93
CA LEU A 114 1.22 -1.21 12.56
C LEU A 114 2.54 -1.14 13.34
N LYS A 115 2.86 -2.18 14.10
CA LYS A 115 4.12 -2.27 14.86
C LYS A 115 5.34 -2.26 13.92
N GLU A 116 5.27 -2.99 12.82
CA GLU A 116 6.34 -2.99 11.82
C GLU A 116 6.54 -1.61 11.20
N TYR A 117 5.45 -0.94 10.83
CA TYR A 117 5.50 0.44 10.31
C TYR A 117 6.08 1.42 11.34
N MET A 118 5.64 1.36 12.60
CA MET A 118 6.12 2.26 13.65
C MET A 118 7.62 2.08 13.95
N ILE A 119 8.13 0.84 13.87
CA ILE A 119 9.54 0.54 14.15
C ILE A 119 10.42 0.82 12.93
N LYS A 120 10.01 0.35 11.74
CA LYS A 120 10.84 0.38 10.53
C LYS A 120 10.57 1.59 9.63
N GLY A 121 9.40 2.24 9.77
CA GLY A 121 8.92 3.31 8.89
C GLY A 121 8.43 2.83 7.52
N VAL A 122 8.35 1.51 7.31
CA VAL A 122 7.89 0.90 6.06
C VAL A 122 7.29 -0.48 6.36
N VAL A 123 6.27 -0.84 5.59
CA VAL A 123 5.73 -2.20 5.47
C VAL A 123 5.67 -2.54 3.99
N MET A 124 6.13 -3.72 3.63
CA MET A 124 6.11 -4.22 2.26
C MET A 124 5.48 -5.61 2.23
N ASP A 125 4.61 -5.85 1.26
CA ASP A 125 4.10 -7.18 0.94
C ASP A 125 4.87 -7.71 -0.28
N ASP A 126 5.98 -8.39 -0.01
CA ASP A 126 6.90 -8.90 -1.03
C ASP A 126 6.20 -9.84 -2.01
N GLU A 127 5.27 -10.68 -1.53
CA GLU A 127 4.54 -11.62 -2.37
C GLU A 127 3.60 -10.91 -3.35
N ARG A 128 2.95 -9.84 -2.89
CA ARG A 128 2.10 -9.01 -3.72
C ARG A 128 2.90 -8.24 -4.76
N LEU A 129 4.07 -7.69 -4.38
CA LEU A 129 4.92 -6.94 -5.30
C LEU A 129 5.57 -7.84 -6.38
N LYS A 130 5.82 -9.12 -6.07
CA LYS A 130 6.35 -10.10 -7.05
C LYS A 130 5.30 -10.64 -8.00
N ASN A 131 4.02 -10.51 -7.68
CA ASN A 131 2.94 -11.11 -8.46
C ASN A 131 2.28 -10.05 -9.37
N PRO A 132 2.39 -10.16 -10.70
CA PRO A 132 1.81 -9.19 -11.64
C PRO A 132 0.28 -9.23 -11.72
N ASN A 133 -0.40 -10.15 -11.03
CA ASN A 133 -1.85 -10.18 -10.96
C ASN A 133 -2.36 -9.10 -9.99
N TYR A 134 -2.51 -7.89 -10.52
CA TYR A 134 -2.90 -6.71 -9.74
C TYR A 134 -4.38 -6.73 -9.39
N ILE A 135 -4.68 -6.71 -8.11
CA ILE A 135 -6.06 -6.64 -7.63
C ILE A 135 -6.66 -5.25 -7.89
N PHE A 136 -5.83 -4.22 -7.87
CA PHE A 136 -6.23 -2.82 -8.09
C PHE A 136 -5.98 -2.33 -9.53
N GLY A 137 -5.49 -3.20 -10.44
CA GLY A 137 -5.20 -2.82 -11.82
C GLY A 137 -4.00 -1.87 -11.99
N GLU A 138 -3.28 -1.57 -10.94
CA GLU A 138 -2.10 -0.70 -10.94
C GLU A 138 -0.85 -1.44 -10.48
N ASP A 139 0.28 -1.16 -11.15
CA ASP A 139 1.58 -1.69 -10.80
C ASP A 139 2.27 -0.80 -9.76
N TYR A 140 2.13 -1.19 -8.49
CA TYR A 140 2.82 -0.50 -7.39
C TYR A 140 4.31 -0.83 -7.29
N PHE A 141 4.82 -1.73 -8.10
CA PHE A 141 6.23 -2.09 -8.10
C PHE A 141 7.11 -0.92 -8.56
N GLU A 142 6.76 -0.28 -9.66
CA GLU A 142 7.49 0.89 -10.17
C GLU A 142 7.41 2.09 -9.21
N GLU A 143 6.23 2.35 -8.63
CA GLU A 143 6.08 3.38 -7.59
C GLU A 143 6.99 3.10 -6.40
N THR A 144 7.03 1.85 -5.94
CA THR A 144 7.88 1.42 -4.82
C THR A 144 9.36 1.58 -5.16
N LEU A 145 9.79 1.21 -6.37
CA LEU A 145 11.15 1.39 -6.84
C LEU A 145 11.54 2.87 -6.88
N GLU A 146 10.69 3.73 -7.41
CA GLU A 146 10.95 5.18 -7.46
C GLU A 146 11.09 5.75 -6.05
N ARG A 147 10.23 5.36 -5.13
CA ARG A 147 10.31 5.76 -3.72
C ARG A 147 11.62 5.31 -3.06
N ILE A 148 12.05 4.07 -3.30
CA ILE A 148 13.34 3.54 -2.81
C ILE A 148 14.51 4.34 -3.40
N ARG A 149 14.48 4.63 -4.71
CA ARG A 149 15.51 5.46 -5.38
C ARG A 149 15.61 6.84 -4.75
N ASN A 150 14.47 7.50 -4.54
CA ASN A 150 14.42 8.83 -3.92
C ASN A 150 14.99 8.83 -2.49
N ILE A 151 14.69 7.79 -1.69
CA ILE A 151 15.26 7.63 -0.34
C ILE A 151 16.76 7.40 -0.42
N ARG A 152 17.22 6.53 -1.32
CA ARG A 152 18.64 6.18 -1.50
C ARG A 152 19.45 7.36 -2.00
N SER A 153 18.92 8.16 -2.91
CA SER A 153 19.56 9.36 -3.48
C SER A 153 19.40 10.60 -2.62
N SER A 154 18.77 10.50 -1.45
CA SER A 154 18.64 11.67 -0.56
C SER A 154 19.99 12.18 -0.12
N LYS A 155 20.14 13.52 -0.12
CA LYS A 155 21.37 14.23 0.26
C LYS A 155 21.95 13.75 1.59
N ARG A 156 21.06 13.54 2.58
CA ARG A 156 21.44 13.04 3.91
C ARG A 156 22.02 11.61 3.88
N ARG A 157 21.40 10.69 3.15
CA ARG A 157 21.87 9.30 3.05
C ARG A 157 23.17 9.18 2.27
N PHE A 158 23.29 9.97 1.20
CA PHE A 158 24.52 10.04 0.44
C PHE A 158 25.69 10.57 1.31
N TYR A 159 25.45 11.67 2.04
CA TYR A 159 26.43 12.21 2.99
C TYR A 159 26.88 11.15 4.00
N GLN A 160 25.94 10.46 4.66
CA GLN A 160 26.28 9.41 5.63
C GLN A 160 27.15 8.31 5.01
N LYS A 161 26.83 7.85 3.80
CA LYS A 161 27.62 6.81 3.12
C LYS A 161 29.01 7.27 2.75
N ILE A 162 29.15 8.49 2.27
CA ILE A 162 30.47 9.08 1.97
C ILE A 162 31.30 9.21 3.24
N THR A 163 30.73 9.74 4.32
CA THR A 163 31.42 9.88 5.60
C THR A 163 31.84 8.53 6.19
N ASP A 164 31.00 7.49 6.07
CA ASP A 164 31.31 6.12 6.50
C ASP A 164 32.53 5.56 5.73
N ILE A 165 32.58 5.77 4.40
CA ILE A 165 33.67 5.33 3.55
C ILE A 165 34.99 6.06 3.97
N TYR A 166 34.95 7.37 4.10
CA TYR A 166 36.13 8.14 4.50
C TYR A 166 36.63 7.78 5.91
N SER A 167 35.69 7.58 6.86
CA SER A 167 36.03 7.11 8.21
C SER A 167 36.70 5.74 8.22
N SER A 168 36.37 4.87 7.26
CA SER A 168 36.94 3.53 7.13
C SER A 168 38.35 3.54 6.48
N CYS A 169 38.62 4.58 5.66
CA CYS A 169 39.85 4.65 4.83
C CYS A 169 40.88 5.63 5.33
N SER A 170 40.58 6.48 6.32
CA SER A 170 41.44 7.54 6.80
C SER A 170 41.64 7.47 8.31
N VAL A 171 42.90 7.63 8.76
CA VAL A 171 43.26 7.62 10.20
C VAL A 171 42.90 8.94 10.89
N ASP A 172 42.90 10.05 10.13
CA ASP A 172 42.70 11.41 10.65
C ASP A 172 41.40 12.08 10.17
N TYR A 173 40.39 11.27 9.80
CA TYR A 173 39.16 11.79 9.26
C TYR A 173 38.18 12.25 10.36
N ASP A 174 37.89 13.56 10.36
CA ASP A 174 36.85 14.15 11.19
C ASP A 174 35.55 14.37 10.36
N LYS A 175 34.54 13.52 10.61
CA LYS A 175 33.26 13.57 9.94
C LYS A 175 32.43 14.84 10.21
N ASP A 176 32.76 15.54 11.31
CA ASP A 176 32.00 16.71 11.76
C ASP A 176 32.65 18.04 11.30
N SER A 177 33.82 17.98 10.65
CA SER A 177 34.48 19.17 10.11
C SER A 177 33.64 19.81 8.99
N GLU A 178 33.61 21.15 8.93
CA GLU A 178 32.91 21.89 7.87
C GLU A 178 33.44 21.59 6.48
N ILE A 179 34.77 21.41 6.36
CA ILE A 179 35.45 21.09 5.10
C ILE A 179 34.94 19.75 4.54
N THR A 180 34.82 18.75 5.42
CA THR A 180 34.29 17.43 5.06
C THR A 180 32.82 17.51 4.58
N LYS A 181 31.98 18.28 5.26
CA LYS A 181 30.60 18.51 4.87
C LYS A 181 30.48 19.19 3.51
N GLU A 182 31.27 20.24 3.29
CA GLU A 182 31.29 20.97 2.01
C GLU A 182 31.73 20.08 0.84
N LEU A 183 32.78 19.28 1.04
CA LEU A 183 33.27 18.34 0.03
C LEU A 183 32.23 17.29 -0.32
N ALA A 184 31.57 16.70 0.67
CA ALA A 184 30.54 15.70 0.48
C ALA A 184 29.30 16.29 -0.24
N TYR A 185 28.93 17.54 0.03
CA TYR A 185 27.85 18.21 -0.69
C TYR A 185 28.21 18.47 -2.17
N LYS A 186 29.43 18.90 -2.46
CA LYS A 186 29.90 19.09 -3.85
C LYS A 186 29.90 17.78 -4.63
N GLU A 187 30.36 16.69 -4.01
CA GLU A 187 30.33 15.37 -4.66
C GLU A 187 28.90 14.84 -4.87
N TYR A 188 27.99 15.09 -3.92
CA TYR A 188 26.59 14.77 -4.08
C TYR A 188 25.95 15.49 -5.29
N ASP A 189 26.18 16.78 -5.42
CA ASP A 189 25.62 17.57 -6.53
C ASP A 189 26.15 17.08 -7.88
N LYS A 190 27.43 16.74 -7.97
CA LYS A 190 28.02 16.11 -9.17
C LYS A 190 27.41 14.74 -9.47
N PHE A 191 27.22 13.92 -8.44
CA PHE A 191 26.61 12.59 -8.56
C PHE A 191 25.17 12.69 -9.05
N LYS A 192 24.37 13.58 -8.47
CA LYS A 192 22.97 13.81 -8.83
C LYS A 192 22.82 14.23 -10.29
N VAL A 193 23.61 15.22 -10.73
CA VAL A 193 23.61 15.67 -12.14
C VAL A 193 23.98 14.53 -13.09
N LYS A 194 24.92 13.67 -12.70
CA LYS A 194 25.33 12.52 -13.51
C LYS A 194 24.26 11.44 -13.54
N GLN A 195 23.62 11.18 -12.41
CA GLN A 195 22.53 10.21 -12.28
C GLN A 195 21.32 10.63 -13.12
N ASP A 196 20.90 11.90 -13.01
CA ASP A 196 19.77 12.45 -13.77
C ASP A 196 20.02 12.40 -15.30
N LYS A 197 21.27 12.52 -15.76
CA LYS A 197 21.64 12.44 -17.18
C LYS A 197 21.77 11.02 -17.72
N LEU A 198 22.15 10.06 -16.88
CA LEU A 198 22.43 8.67 -17.30
C LEU A 198 21.29 7.72 -17.01
N TYR A 199 20.26 8.20 -16.30
CA TYR A 199 19.19 7.33 -15.86
C TYR A 199 18.27 6.95 -17.02
N LYS A 200 18.35 5.66 -17.39
CA LYS A 200 17.29 4.93 -18.07
C LYS A 200 16.92 3.77 -17.17
N SER A 201 15.65 3.60 -16.89
CA SER A 201 15.20 2.44 -16.10
C SER A 201 15.49 1.15 -16.87
N ASP A 202 15.65 0.03 -16.19
CA ASP A 202 15.76 -1.27 -16.85
C ASP A 202 14.51 -1.54 -17.69
N PHE A 203 13.38 -1.00 -17.26
CA PHE A 203 12.12 -1.02 -18.02
C PHE A 203 12.17 -0.16 -19.29
N ASP A 204 12.77 1.03 -19.24
CA ASP A 204 12.98 1.86 -20.45
C ASP A 204 13.92 1.17 -21.44
N ASN A 205 14.93 0.47 -20.92
CA ASN A 205 15.84 -0.33 -21.75
C ASN A 205 15.09 -1.52 -22.38
N PHE A 206 14.29 -2.24 -21.63
CA PHE A 206 13.45 -3.33 -22.11
C PHE A 206 12.42 -2.87 -23.13
N LEU A 207 11.73 -1.75 -22.91
CA LEU A 207 10.80 -1.17 -23.88
C LEU A 207 11.50 -0.75 -25.18
N ASN A 208 12.72 -0.20 -25.09
CA ASN A 208 13.50 0.16 -26.25
C ASN A 208 13.95 -1.08 -27.04
N GLU A 209 14.37 -2.15 -26.36
CA GLU A 209 14.70 -3.43 -26.99
C GLU A 209 13.49 -4.08 -27.67
N THR A 210 12.33 -4.08 -27.01
CA THR A 210 11.09 -4.63 -27.56
C THR A 210 10.65 -3.86 -28.81
N ARG A 211 10.71 -2.51 -28.79
CA ARG A 211 10.42 -1.67 -29.95
C ARG A 211 11.40 -1.87 -31.10
N MET A 212 12.68 -2.17 -30.83
CA MET A 212 13.65 -2.49 -31.86
C MET A 212 13.36 -3.85 -32.52
N ILE A 213 12.86 -4.83 -31.76
CA ILE A 213 12.46 -6.14 -32.27
C ILE A 213 11.22 -6.01 -33.18
N GLU A 214 10.20 -5.25 -32.73
CA GLU A 214 8.99 -5.00 -33.53
C GLU A 214 9.29 -4.27 -34.84
N ASN A 215 10.17 -3.28 -34.84
CA ASN A 215 10.57 -2.54 -36.05
C ASN A 215 11.59 -3.30 -36.90
N GLY A 216 12.20 -4.35 -36.43
CA GLY A 216 13.15 -5.21 -37.15
C GLY A 216 12.53 -6.40 -37.88
N SER A 217 11.25 -6.70 -37.61
CA SER A 217 10.53 -7.84 -38.22
C SER A 217 9.82 -7.49 -39.53
N ASP A 218 9.90 -6.25 -40.01
CA ASP A 218 9.31 -5.76 -41.27
C ASP A 218 10.35 -5.60 -42.39
N LYS A 219 11.35 -6.49 -42.44
CA LYS A 219 12.26 -6.56 -43.60
C LYS A 219 12.39 -7.98 -44.11
#